data_cdb2d6f86c97dbc739b13bf33dec0a18
#
_entry.id   cdb2d6f86c97dbc739b13bf33dec0a18
#
_cell.length_a   1.000
_cell.length_b   1.000
_cell.length_c   1.000
_cell.angle_alpha   90.00
_cell.angle_beta   90.00
_cell.angle_gamma   90.00
#
_symmetry.space_group_name_H-M   'P 1'
#
loop_
_entity.id
_entity.type
_entity.pdbx_description
1 polymer ?
#
loop_
_entity_poly.entity_id
_entity_poly.type
_entity_poly.pdbx_seq_one_letter_code
_entity_poly.pdbx_strand_id
1 'polypeptide(L)'
;MKTNLNYCIVLSSEQLAYLAGSKYGIDRMKILHQLIEAAVLEENDYAIKGFSTTLQVGQAILSEVDLSSKLDYDKKTISRVLDKMNQLRIVASAQSNRTSVHTLKCISAWMENGNRIDNPFYVRIKNRQEEGENTGALSNLSLIHI
;
A
#
# COMPACT_ATOMS: atom_id res chain seq x y z
N MET A 1 7.23 13.92 8.09
CA MET A 1 6.33 13.05 8.86
C MET A 1 5.11 13.83 9.29
N LYS A 2 3.96 13.24 9.16
CA LYS A 2 2.72 13.88 9.56
C LYS A 2 2.50 13.70 11.04
N THR A 3 2.16 14.78 11.74
CA THR A 3 1.93 14.70 13.18
C THR A 3 0.44 14.53 13.43
N ASN A 4 0.09 13.98 14.57
CA ASN A 4 -1.30 13.72 14.96
C ASN A 4 -2.05 12.83 13.96
N LEU A 5 -1.31 12.01 13.23
CA LEU A 5 -1.89 11.09 12.28
C LEU A 5 -1.60 9.67 12.74
N ASN A 6 -2.63 8.87 12.88
CA ASN A 6 -2.50 7.46 13.18
C ASN A 6 -3.17 6.69 12.07
N TYR A 7 -2.77 5.46 11.84
CA TYR A 7 -3.43 4.64 10.83
C TYR A 7 -3.38 3.18 11.23
N CYS A 8 -4.32 2.43 10.70
CA CYS A 8 -4.44 1.02 11.01
C CYS A 8 -3.94 0.20 9.84
N ILE A 9 -2.84 -0.51 10.04
CA ILE A 9 -2.28 -1.39 9.01
C ILE A 9 -2.79 -2.80 9.30
N VAL A 10 -3.35 -3.45 8.30
CA VAL A 10 -3.83 -4.82 8.43
C VAL A 10 -3.08 -5.68 7.44
N LEU A 11 -2.28 -6.61 7.96
CA LEU A 11 -1.43 -7.46 7.13
C LEU A 11 -1.66 -8.92 7.47
N SER A 12 -1.66 -9.77 6.45
CA SER A 12 -1.66 -11.20 6.68
C SER A 12 -0.27 -11.63 7.15
N SER A 13 -0.16 -12.84 7.65
CA SER A 13 1.13 -13.38 8.06
C SER A 13 2.12 -13.38 6.90
N GLU A 14 1.66 -13.73 5.71
CA GLU A 14 2.52 -13.77 4.53
C GLU A 14 3.01 -12.38 4.14
N GLN A 15 2.11 -11.40 4.17
CA GLN A 15 2.47 -10.01 3.85
C GLN A 15 3.49 -9.47 4.84
N LEU A 16 3.25 -9.70 6.13
CA LEU A 16 4.16 -9.21 7.15
C LEU A 16 5.51 -9.91 7.07
N ALA A 17 5.51 -11.22 6.81
CA ALA A 17 6.76 -11.96 6.68
C ALA A 17 7.63 -11.38 5.56
N TYR A 18 6.99 -11.02 4.46
CA TYR A 18 7.74 -10.41 3.36
C TYR A 18 8.30 -9.05 3.75
N LEU A 19 7.46 -8.21 4.36
CA LEU A 19 7.89 -6.85 4.71
C LEU A 19 8.95 -6.85 5.80
N ALA A 20 8.87 -7.78 6.74
CA ALA A 20 9.82 -7.84 7.82
C ALA A 20 11.16 -8.45 7.37
N GLY A 21 11.15 -9.17 6.28
CA GLY A 21 12.38 -9.75 5.76
C GLY A 21 13.28 -8.68 5.14
N SER A 22 14.57 -8.94 5.18
CA SER A 22 15.51 -8.00 4.60
C SER A 22 16.51 -8.80 3.81
N LYS A 23 16.88 -8.30 2.65
CA LYS A 23 17.84 -8.96 1.81
C LYS A 23 18.76 -7.91 1.23
N TYR A 24 20.06 -8.14 1.34
CA TYR A 24 21.07 -7.22 0.80
C TYR A 24 20.95 -5.80 1.40
N GLY A 25 20.56 -5.72 2.68
CA GLY A 25 20.46 -4.43 3.34
C GLY A 25 19.23 -3.61 2.98
N ILE A 26 18.28 -4.22 2.26
CA ILE A 26 17.08 -3.48 1.85
C ILE A 26 15.99 -3.65 2.90
N ASP A 27 15.48 -2.54 3.39
CA ASP A 27 14.39 -2.56 4.35
C ASP A 27 13.09 -2.31 3.59
N ARG A 28 12.32 -3.35 3.41
CA ARG A 28 11.07 -3.29 2.64
C ARG A 28 10.00 -2.44 3.33
N MET A 29 10.00 -2.43 4.66
CA MET A 29 9.08 -1.58 5.40
C MET A 29 9.34 -0.10 5.14
N LYS A 30 10.57 0.30 4.90
CA LYS A 30 10.87 1.69 4.58
C LYS A 30 10.24 2.11 3.25
N ILE A 31 10.19 1.17 2.30
CA ILE A 31 9.56 1.46 1.01
C ILE A 31 8.06 1.65 1.22
N LEU A 32 7.42 0.73 1.96
CA LEU A 32 6.00 0.86 2.25
C LEU A 32 5.71 2.15 3.02
N HIS A 33 6.56 2.49 3.98
CA HIS A 33 6.38 3.70 4.77
C HIS A 33 6.37 4.95 3.89
N GLN A 34 7.25 5.01 2.89
CA GLN A 34 7.26 6.16 1.97
C GLN A 34 5.94 6.27 1.20
N LEU A 35 5.37 5.14 0.79
CA LEU A 35 4.10 5.14 0.09
C LEU A 35 2.97 5.60 1.02
N ILE A 36 2.98 5.14 2.26
CA ILE A 36 1.97 5.54 3.24
C ILE A 36 2.05 7.04 3.52
N GLU A 37 3.26 7.58 3.67
CA GLU A 37 3.42 9.00 3.94
C GLU A 37 3.03 9.88 2.76
N ALA A 38 3.10 9.35 1.56
CA ALA A 38 2.74 10.09 0.35
C ALA A 38 1.25 9.98 0.01
N ALA A 39 0.51 9.08 0.66
CA ALA A 39 -0.90 8.87 0.33
C ALA A 39 -1.73 10.10 0.71
N VAL A 40 -2.66 10.46 -0.15
CA VAL A 40 -3.53 11.59 0.13
C VAL A 40 -4.69 11.15 1.03
N LEU A 41 -5.16 12.05 1.87
CA LEU A 41 -6.25 11.79 2.79
C LEU A 41 -7.57 12.41 2.34
N GLU A 42 -7.56 13.05 1.19
CA GLU A 42 -8.78 13.56 0.59
C GLU A 42 -8.56 13.60 -0.91
N GLU A 43 -9.63 13.61 -1.66
CA GLU A 43 -9.56 13.63 -3.12
C GLU A 43 -8.77 14.86 -3.56
N ASN A 44 -7.88 14.69 -4.51
CA ASN A 44 -6.97 15.75 -4.89
C ASN A 44 -6.57 15.60 -6.35
N ASP A 45 -6.65 16.69 -7.09
CA ASP A 45 -6.23 16.68 -8.47
C ASP A 45 -4.70 16.83 -8.52
N TYR A 46 -4.08 16.07 -9.39
CA TYR A 46 -2.64 16.10 -9.54
C TYR A 46 -2.31 16.26 -11.01
N ALA A 47 -1.44 17.17 -11.33
CA ALA A 47 -1.00 17.39 -12.71
C ALA A 47 0.46 17.73 -12.75
N ILE A 48 1.17 17.06 -13.67
CA ILE A 48 2.53 17.45 -14.04
C ILE A 48 2.55 17.43 -15.55
N LYS A 49 3.55 17.99 -16.14
CA LYS A 49 3.63 18.13 -17.59
C LYS A 49 3.36 16.81 -18.28
N GLY A 50 2.33 16.75 -19.08
CA GLY A 50 1.96 15.56 -19.83
C GLY A 50 1.18 14.51 -19.08
N PHE A 51 0.79 14.78 -17.83
CA PHE A 51 0.05 13.79 -17.04
C PHE A 51 -0.84 14.50 -16.04
N SER A 52 -2.11 14.09 -15.97
CA SER A 52 -3.00 14.58 -14.93
C SER A 52 -3.91 13.46 -14.49
N THR A 53 -4.27 13.46 -13.23
CA THR A 53 -5.15 12.45 -12.68
C THR A 53 -5.77 13.01 -11.39
N THR A 54 -6.83 12.36 -10.93
CA THR A 54 -7.44 12.69 -9.64
C THR A 54 -7.08 11.55 -8.70
N LEU A 55 -6.45 11.90 -7.57
CA LEU A 55 -6.11 10.91 -6.56
C LEU A 55 -7.24 10.79 -5.57
N GLN A 56 -7.59 9.57 -5.24
CA GLN A 56 -8.57 9.29 -4.20
C GLN A 56 -7.84 9.02 -2.88
N VAL A 57 -8.57 9.08 -1.78
CA VAL A 57 -8.02 8.75 -0.46
C VAL A 57 -7.32 7.40 -0.53
N GLY A 58 -6.12 7.34 -0.03
CA GLY A 58 -5.34 6.09 0.00
C GLY A 58 -4.47 5.86 -1.21
N GLN A 59 -4.41 6.82 -2.12
CA GLN A 59 -3.53 6.73 -3.27
C GLN A 59 -2.35 7.69 -3.13
N ALA A 60 -1.20 7.27 -3.64
CA ALA A 60 0.02 8.06 -3.57
C ALA A 60 0.67 8.10 -4.93
N ILE A 61 1.28 9.22 -5.28
CA ILE A 61 2.08 9.31 -6.48
C ILE A 61 3.55 9.38 -6.08
N LEU A 62 4.30 8.38 -6.49
CA LEU A 62 5.75 8.35 -6.29
C LEU A 62 6.36 7.52 -7.39
N SER A 63 7.38 8.05 -8.04
CA SER A 63 8.08 7.28 -9.06
C SER A 63 9.14 6.40 -8.40
N GLU A 64 9.61 5.41 -9.13
CA GLU A 64 10.70 4.57 -8.64
C GLU A 64 11.98 5.40 -8.46
N VAL A 65 12.16 6.42 -9.29
CA VAL A 65 13.29 7.33 -9.17
C VAL A 65 13.22 8.11 -7.86
N ASP A 66 12.02 8.60 -7.51
CA ASP A 66 11.84 9.32 -6.25
C ASP A 66 12.13 8.42 -5.06
N LEU A 67 11.63 7.19 -5.08
CA LEU A 67 11.88 6.25 -4.00
C LEU A 67 13.35 5.89 -3.89
N SER A 68 13.99 5.69 -5.03
CA SER A 68 15.42 5.38 -5.08
C SER A 68 16.23 6.52 -4.47
N SER A 69 15.90 7.75 -4.82
CA SER A 69 16.61 8.92 -4.28
C SER A 69 16.38 9.08 -2.79
N LYS A 70 15.13 8.94 -2.34
CA LYS A 70 14.83 9.15 -0.94
C LYS A 70 15.43 8.11 -0.03
N LEU A 71 15.51 6.87 -0.48
CA LEU A 71 15.98 5.78 0.36
C LEU A 71 17.40 5.35 0.07
N ASP A 72 17.98 5.88 -0.99
CA ASP A 72 19.32 5.52 -1.45
C ASP A 72 19.37 4.01 -1.74
N TYR A 73 18.32 3.50 -2.37
CA TYR A 73 18.27 2.11 -2.80
C TYR A 73 18.30 2.08 -4.34
N ASP A 74 18.87 1.03 -4.90
CA ASP A 74 18.94 0.87 -6.34
C ASP A 74 17.53 0.80 -6.95
N LYS A 75 17.34 1.44 -8.08
CA LYS A 75 16.04 1.48 -8.74
C LYS A 75 15.51 0.11 -9.08
N LYS A 76 16.36 -0.82 -9.51
CA LYS A 76 15.92 -2.19 -9.80
C LYS A 76 15.41 -2.88 -8.55
N THR A 77 16.05 -2.61 -7.42
CA THR A 77 15.61 -3.18 -6.15
C THR A 77 14.25 -2.64 -5.76
N ILE A 78 14.03 -1.32 -5.91
CA ILE A 78 12.74 -0.71 -5.67
C ILE A 78 11.67 -1.38 -6.54
N SER A 79 11.96 -1.56 -7.82
CA SER A 79 11.03 -2.17 -8.75
C SER A 79 10.65 -3.58 -8.33
N ARG A 80 11.61 -4.39 -7.92
CA ARG A 80 11.36 -5.77 -7.48
C ARG A 80 10.49 -5.80 -6.23
N VAL A 81 10.75 -4.91 -5.28
CA VAL A 81 9.98 -4.86 -4.05
C VAL A 81 8.54 -4.45 -4.35
N LEU A 82 8.36 -3.43 -5.19
CA LEU A 82 7.01 -3.00 -5.57
C LEU A 82 6.26 -4.11 -6.30
N ASP A 83 6.92 -4.84 -7.19
CA ASP A 83 6.29 -5.96 -7.89
C ASP A 83 5.81 -7.00 -6.91
N LYS A 84 6.63 -7.33 -5.92
CA LYS A 84 6.24 -8.32 -4.91
C LYS A 84 5.11 -7.82 -4.03
N MET A 85 5.14 -6.55 -3.67
CA MET A 85 4.05 -5.95 -2.89
C MET A 85 2.74 -5.99 -3.67
N ASN A 86 2.80 -5.81 -4.99
CA ASN A 86 1.62 -5.93 -5.85
C ASN A 86 1.12 -7.37 -5.89
N GLN A 87 2.02 -8.34 -6.00
CA GLN A 87 1.63 -9.74 -6.00
C GLN A 87 0.96 -10.14 -4.69
N LEU A 88 1.45 -9.59 -3.59
CA LEU A 88 0.91 -9.89 -2.27
C LEU A 88 -0.28 -9.01 -1.91
N ARG A 89 -0.68 -8.11 -2.79
CA ARG A 89 -1.83 -7.23 -2.58
C ARG A 89 -1.65 -6.29 -1.38
N ILE A 90 -0.42 -5.92 -1.10
CA ILE A 90 -0.12 -4.90 -0.09
C ILE A 90 -0.46 -3.54 -0.71
N VAL A 91 -0.11 -3.36 -1.98
CA VAL A 91 -0.44 -2.16 -2.75
C VAL A 91 -0.85 -2.59 -4.15
N ALA A 92 -1.52 -1.70 -4.86
CA ALA A 92 -1.78 -1.89 -6.28
C ALA A 92 -1.22 -0.68 -7.00
N SER A 93 -0.25 -0.90 -7.89
CA SER A 93 0.45 0.19 -8.55
C SER A 93 0.09 0.24 -10.03
N ALA A 94 -0.11 1.44 -10.54
CA ALA A 94 -0.36 1.66 -11.96
C ALA A 94 0.71 2.63 -12.46
N GLN A 95 1.51 2.18 -13.42
CA GLN A 95 2.60 2.98 -13.92
C GLN A 95 2.19 3.74 -15.18
N SER A 96 2.61 4.99 -15.27
CA SER A 96 2.44 5.77 -16.47
C SER A 96 3.83 6.15 -16.97
N ASN A 97 3.90 6.91 -18.06
CA ASN A 97 5.18 7.32 -18.61
C ASN A 97 5.97 8.22 -17.69
N ARG A 98 5.31 8.90 -16.78
CA ARG A 98 5.96 9.90 -15.95
C ARG A 98 6.09 9.50 -14.50
N THR A 99 5.20 8.70 -13.99
CA THR A 99 5.19 8.37 -12.58
C THR A 99 4.32 7.14 -12.35
N SER A 100 4.14 6.78 -11.09
CA SER A 100 3.30 5.67 -10.72
C SER A 100 2.32 6.10 -9.64
N VAL A 101 1.09 5.59 -9.74
CA VAL A 101 0.07 5.80 -8.72
C VAL A 101 -0.04 4.50 -7.94
N HIS A 102 0.14 4.58 -6.63
CA HIS A 102 0.09 3.42 -5.75
C HIS A 102 -1.14 3.50 -4.87
N THR A 103 -1.96 2.47 -4.90
CA THR A 103 -3.16 2.40 -4.06
C THR A 103 -2.85 1.50 -2.89
N LEU A 104 -2.97 2.03 -1.67
CA LEU A 104 -2.67 1.27 -0.46
C LEU A 104 -3.82 0.34 -0.16
N LYS A 105 -3.53 -0.96 -0.08
CA LYS A 105 -4.56 -1.95 0.19
C LYS A 105 -4.52 -2.45 1.63
N CYS A 106 -3.44 -2.16 2.33
CA CYS A 106 -3.26 -2.68 3.68
C CYS A 106 -3.62 -1.69 4.79
N ILE A 107 -4.06 -0.51 4.45
CA ILE A 107 -4.49 0.47 5.44
C ILE A 107 -6.01 0.47 5.48
N SER A 108 -6.60 0.20 6.64
CA SER A 108 -8.06 0.21 6.73
C SER A 108 -8.60 1.63 6.93
N ALA A 109 -7.91 2.44 7.68
CA ALA A 109 -8.36 3.79 7.96
C ALA A 109 -7.22 4.62 8.53
N TRP A 110 -7.39 5.93 8.47
CA TRP A 110 -6.50 6.89 9.13
C TRP A 110 -7.30 7.60 10.21
N MET A 111 -6.60 8.07 11.25
CA MET A 111 -7.19 8.90 12.29
C MET A 111 -6.39 10.20 12.31
N GLU A 112 -7.02 11.28 11.86
CA GLU A 112 -6.34 12.56 11.82
C GLU A 112 -7.02 13.52 12.77
N ASN A 113 -6.33 13.96 13.79
CA ASN A 113 -6.86 14.88 14.81
C ASN A 113 -8.19 14.37 15.37
N GLY A 114 -8.29 13.05 15.60
CA GLY A 114 -9.50 12.45 16.16
C GLY A 114 -10.57 12.11 15.15
N ASN A 115 -10.39 12.48 13.88
CA ASN A 115 -11.36 12.18 12.84
C ASN A 115 -10.94 10.94 12.08
N ARG A 116 -11.87 10.04 11.84
CA ARG A 116 -11.59 8.80 11.11
C ARG A 116 -11.82 9.02 9.62
N ILE A 117 -10.85 8.55 8.82
CA ILE A 117 -10.94 8.61 7.37
C ILE A 117 -10.79 7.18 6.89
N ASP A 118 -11.84 6.60 6.33
CA ASP A 118 -11.79 5.22 5.86
C ASP A 118 -11.10 5.15 4.51
N ASN A 119 -10.38 4.07 4.29
CA ASN A 119 -9.73 3.84 3.01
C ASN A 119 -10.70 3.07 2.10
N PRO A 120 -11.20 3.68 1.03
CA PRO A 120 -12.15 3.01 0.16
C PRO A 120 -11.56 1.81 -0.58
N PHE A 121 -10.24 1.72 -0.64
CA PHE A 121 -9.57 0.63 -1.35
C PHE A 121 -9.17 -0.52 -0.43
N TYR A 122 -9.44 -0.40 0.87
CA TYR A 122 -9.11 -1.48 1.78
C TYR A 122 -10.08 -2.64 1.57
N VAL A 123 -9.50 -3.85 1.42
CA VAL A 123 -10.30 -5.04 1.26
C VAL A 123 -10.07 -5.89 2.48
N ARG A 124 -11.13 -6.23 3.19
CA ARG A 124 -11.02 -7.03 4.38
C ARG A 124 -10.31 -8.33 4.08
N ILE A 125 -9.58 -8.84 5.06
CA ILE A 125 -8.87 -10.09 4.88
C ILE A 125 -9.79 -11.20 4.35
N LYS A 126 -10.99 -11.29 4.90
CA LYS A 126 -11.97 -12.26 4.45
C LYS A 126 -12.27 -12.13 2.96
N ASN A 127 -12.51 -10.90 2.49
CA ASN A 127 -12.81 -10.68 1.09
C ASN A 127 -11.59 -10.91 0.21
N ARG A 128 -10.40 -10.60 0.71
CA ARG A 128 -9.17 -10.84 -0.05
C ARG A 128 -8.96 -12.33 -0.29
N GLN A 129 -9.30 -13.16 0.71
CA GLN A 129 -9.22 -14.60 0.55
C GLN A 129 -10.23 -15.08 -0.49
N GLU A 130 -11.41 -14.54 -0.45
CA GLU A 130 -12.45 -14.93 -1.39
C GLU A 130 -12.09 -14.57 -2.82
N GLU A 131 -11.36 -13.50 -3.00
CA GLU A 131 -10.91 -13.15 -4.34
C GLU A 131 -9.95 -14.19 -4.88
N GLY A 132 -9.18 -14.81 -4.02
CA GLY A 132 -8.23 -15.78 -4.45
C GLY A 132 -8.76 -17.18 -4.55
N GLU A 133 -9.86 -17.49 -3.94
CA GLU A 133 -10.39 -18.80 -3.95
C GLU A 133 -11.77 -18.76 -3.58
N ASN A 134 -12.53 -19.55 -4.03
CA ASN A 134 -13.89 -19.53 -3.77
C ASN A 134 -14.22 -20.47 -2.75
N THR A 135 -13.90 -20.28 -1.53
CA THR A 135 -14.25 -21.24 -0.63
C THR A 135 -15.13 -20.83 0.24
N GLY A 136 -16.10 -20.54 0.01
CA GLY A 136 -17.01 -20.27 0.91
C GLY A 136 -17.02 -21.12 2.05
N ALA A 137 -16.60 -22.16 1.94
CA ALA A 137 -16.78 -22.98 2.99
C ALA A 137 -16.09 -22.64 4.15
N LEU A 138 -15.42 -22.26 4.23
CA LEU A 138 -14.84 -22.20 5.35
C LEU A 138 -15.35 -21.50 6.26
N SER A 139 -15.88 -21.26 6.08
CA SER A 139 -16.34 -20.58 6.89
C SER A 139 -16.63 -21.17 8.04
N ASN A 140 -16.71 -21.68 8.12
CA ASN A 140 -16.97 -22.07 9.15
C ASN A 140 -16.08 -22.24 9.86
N LEU A 141 -15.58 -22.23 9.59
CA LEU A 141 -14.83 -22.29 10.26
C LEU A 141 -14.50 -21.51 10.78
N SER A 142 -14.69 -21.10 10.66
CA SER A 142 -14.35 -20.51 11.19
C SER A 142 -14.42 -20.19 12.07
N LEU A 143 -14.62 -20.45 12.22
CA LEU A 143 -14.53 -20.37 13.06
C LEU A 143 -13.93 -20.54 13.75
N ILE A 144 -13.76 -20.82 13.70
CA ILE A 144 -13.07 -20.94 14.27
C ILE A 144 -12.28 -20.44 14.39
N HIS A 145 -12.04 -20.29 14.37
CA HIS A 145 -11.18 -19.90 14.40
C HIS A 145 -10.93 -19.08 14.61
N ILE A 146 -10.95 -18.93 14.81
CA ILE A 146 -10.62 -18.29 15.05
C ILE A 146 -10.41 -18.04 15.28
#